data_6a90a901cbdc7e24319ed3e8c821810e
#
_entry.id   6a90a901cbdc7e24319ed3e8c821810e
#
_cell.length_a   1.000
_cell.length_b   1.000
_cell.length_c   1.000
_cell.angle_alpha   90.00
_cell.angle_beta   90.00
_cell.angle_gamma   90.00
#
_symmetry.space_group_name_H-M   'P 1'
#
loop_
_entity.id
_entity.type
_entity.pdbx_description
1 polymer ?
#
loop_
_entity_poly.entity_id
_entity_poly.type
_entity_poly.pdbx_seq_one_letter_code
_entity_poly.pdbx_strand_id
1 'polypeptide(L)'
;MVRNVIILGSHIQALGLARQANTIGVEVILVIPDRYSVAYFSNAVSKVLLYSTEKELYGKICSYKTNVKETLLFPTNDEMIEFLVKYYDEFNETFYMGIPKPETVTLFSDKRNTYRFCEKNHIACPHSWYPDTIEDVKQIADEVDYPVIIKPSIMYSFHKLFGKKAFRCNDKNELILRATAIAKRFP
;
A
#
# COMPACT_ATOMS: atom_id res chain seq x y z
N MET A 1 1.49 15.47 22.79
CA MET A 1 2.40 15.97 21.72
C MET A 1 3.21 14.78 21.23
N VAL A 2 3.38 14.63 19.91
CA VAL A 2 4.21 13.53 19.35
C VAL A 2 5.68 13.82 19.64
N ARG A 3 6.37 12.87 20.28
CA ARG A 3 7.81 12.95 20.56
C ARG A 3 8.61 12.07 19.63
N ASN A 4 8.02 10.94 19.24
CA ASN A 4 8.68 9.94 18.40
C ASN A 4 7.83 9.61 17.18
N VAL A 5 8.47 9.30 16.07
CA VAL A 5 7.82 8.64 14.93
C VAL A 5 8.51 7.31 14.64
N ILE A 6 7.76 6.23 14.59
CA ILE A 6 8.19 4.94 14.08
C ILE A 6 7.80 4.86 12.62
N ILE A 7 8.78 4.93 11.75
CA ILE A 7 8.60 4.82 10.30
C ILE A 7 8.76 3.35 9.91
N LEU A 8 7.69 2.79 9.33
CA LEU A 8 7.65 1.40 8.90
C LEU A 8 7.87 1.31 7.38
N GLY A 9 8.93 0.60 6.97
CA GLY A 9 9.28 0.37 5.56
C GLY A 9 10.53 1.10 5.10
N SER A 10 11.05 0.68 3.95
CA SER A 10 12.40 0.99 3.46
C SER A 10 12.46 1.87 2.20
N HIS A 11 11.30 2.32 1.69
CA HIS A 11 11.25 3.10 0.45
C HIS A 11 11.70 4.56 0.61
N ILE A 12 11.84 5.27 -0.52
CA ILE A 12 12.27 6.67 -0.55
C ILE A 12 11.36 7.60 0.29
N GLN A 13 10.09 7.25 0.44
CA GLN A 13 9.13 7.97 1.29
C GLN A 13 9.59 8.00 2.76
N ALA A 14 10.20 6.89 3.24
CA ALA A 14 10.74 6.82 4.59
C ALA A 14 11.82 7.87 4.82
N LEU A 15 12.71 8.10 3.83
CA LEU A 15 13.73 9.14 3.90
C LEU A 15 13.12 10.54 3.96
N GLY A 16 12.13 10.81 3.10
CA GLY A 16 11.43 12.11 3.08
C GLY A 16 10.79 12.41 4.42
N LEU A 17 10.04 11.44 4.97
CA LEU A 17 9.38 11.58 6.26
C LEU A 17 10.39 11.74 7.41
N ALA A 18 11.47 10.94 7.42
CA ALA A 18 12.51 11.04 8.45
C ALA A 18 13.14 12.44 8.50
N ARG A 19 13.48 13.00 7.33
CA ARG A 19 14.02 14.36 7.24
C ARG A 19 13.03 15.40 7.76
N GLN A 20 11.74 15.30 7.35
CA GLN A 20 10.72 16.23 7.80
C GLN A 20 10.49 16.14 9.31
N ALA A 21 10.39 14.93 9.89
CA ALA A 21 10.23 14.75 11.33
C ALA A 21 11.42 15.32 12.11
N ASN A 22 12.64 15.12 11.63
CA ASN A 22 13.85 15.63 12.26
C ASN A 22 13.89 17.17 12.28
N THR A 23 13.38 17.86 11.24
CA THR A 23 13.36 19.34 11.21
C THR A 23 12.47 19.95 12.28
N ILE A 24 11.48 19.22 12.78
CA ILE A 24 10.57 19.66 13.84
C ILE A 24 10.92 19.06 15.21
N GLY A 25 12.10 18.45 15.34
CA GLY A 25 12.60 17.92 16.60
C GLY A 25 11.94 16.63 17.09
N VAL A 26 11.27 15.88 16.20
CA VAL A 26 10.68 14.57 16.51
C VAL A 26 11.76 13.48 16.32
N GLU A 27 11.92 12.62 17.34
CA GLU A 27 12.84 11.48 17.25
C GLU A 27 12.36 10.47 16.22
N VAL A 28 13.26 10.02 15.34
CA VAL A 28 12.94 9.12 14.23
C VAL A 28 13.47 7.73 14.49
N ILE A 29 12.57 6.76 14.61
CA ILE A 29 12.86 5.33 14.69
C ILE A 29 12.48 4.70 13.35
N LEU A 30 13.45 4.15 12.62
CA LEU A 30 13.23 3.46 11.36
C LEU A 30 13.15 1.95 11.60
N VAL A 31 12.07 1.31 11.16
CA VAL A 31 11.87 -0.15 11.29
C VAL A 31 11.82 -0.77 9.89
N ILE A 32 12.83 -1.56 9.55
CA ILE A 32 13.09 -2.09 8.21
C ILE A 32 13.56 -3.55 8.25
N PRO A 33 13.30 -4.34 7.17
CA PRO A 33 13.73 -5.73 7.13
C PRO A 33 15.25 -5.90 6.94
N ASP A 34 15.89 -4.95 6.27
CA ASP A 34 17.31 -5.02 5.92
C ASP A 34 17.97 -3.62 5.85
N ARG A 35 19.27 -3.60 5.62
CA ARG A 35 20.08 -2.36 5.56
C ARG A 35 20.14 -1.72 4.16
N TYR A 36 19.36 -2.19 3.19
CA TYR A 36 19.38 -1.63 1.83
C TYR A 36 18.44 -0.42 1.65
N SER A 37 17.83 0.06 2.73
CA SER A 37 17.01 1.27 2.73
C SER A 37 17.86 2.52 2.56
N VAL A 38 17.47 3.41 1.65
CA VAL A 38 18.13 4.73 1.54
C VAL A 38 17.97 5.59 2.81
N ALA A 39 16.90 5.38 3.57
CA ALA A 39 16.68 6.05 4.85
C ALA A 39 17.64 5.57 5.95
N TYR A 40 18.16 4.34 5.84
CA TYR A 40 19.12 3.76 6.80
C TYR A 40 20.37 4.63 6.98
N PHE A 41 20.85 5.24 5.90
CA PHE A 41 22.07 6.06 5.88
C PHE A 41 21.82 7.55 6.20
N SER A 42 20.61 7.91 6.59
CA SER A 42 20.25 9.30 6.85
C SER A 42 20.56 9.70 8.28
N ASN A 43 21.25 10.82 8.45
CA ASN A 43 21.49 11.45 9.76
C ASN A 43 20.18 11.94 10.43
N ALA A 44 19.07 11.96 9.72
CA ALA A 44 17.74 12.27 10.27
C ALA A 44 17.13 11.10 11.05
N VAL A 45 17.70 9.89 10.94
CA VAL A 45 17.24 8.70 11.67
C VAL A 45 18.03 8.57 12.95
N SER A 46 17.35 8.62 14.10
CA SER A 46 17.96 8.49 15.42
C SER A 46 18.25 7.04 15.80
N LYS A 47 17.38 6.11 15.35
CA LYS A 47 17.51 4.69 15.66
C LYS A 47 16.97 3.81 14.53
N VAL A 48 17.67 2.70 14.27
CA VAL A 48 17.21 1.69 13.31
C VAL A 48 16.93 0.38 14.03
N LEU A 49 15.79 -0.22 13.73
CA LEU A 49 15.38 -1.53 14.21
C LEU A 49 15.21 -2.46 13.00
N LEU A 50 15.99 -3.52 12.94
CA LEU A 50 15.87 -4.55 11.90
C LEU A 50 14.93 -5.65 12.37
N TYR A 51 14.13 -6.20 11.47
CA TYR A 51 13.27 -7.36 11.73
C TYR A 51 13.37 -8.37 10.59
N SER A 52 13.13 -9.64 10.90
CA SER A 52 13.11 -10.73 9.93
C SER A 52 11.74 -11.39 9.83
N THR A 53 10.90 -11.22 10.84
CA THR A 53 9.54 -11.80 10.90
C THR A 53 8.53 -10.78 11.38
N GLU A 54 7.26 -10.99 11.03
CA GLU A 54 6.15 -10.16 11.51
C GLU A 54 6.08 -10.13 13.05
N LYS A 55 6.37 -11.26 13.70
CA LYS A 55 6.40 -11.34 15.16
C LYS A 55 7.48 -10.44 15.78
N GLU A 56 8.66 -10.38 15.15
CA GLU A 56 9.73 -9.45 15.57
C GLU A 56 9.33 -8.00 15.33
N LEU A 57 8.75 -7.69 14.18
CA LEU A 57 8.23 -6.35 13.87
C LEU A 57 7.23 -5.90 14.94
N TYR A 58 6.24 -6.72 15.23
CA TYR A 58 5.25 -6.46 16.27
C TYR A 58 5.91 -6.23 17.64
N GLY A 59 6.80 -7.12 18.08
CA GLY A 59 7.49 -6.99 19.36
C GLY A 59 8.32 -5.72 19.48
N LYS A 60 9.00 -5.30 18.39
CA LYS A 60 9.79 -4.06 18.35
C LYS A 60 8.90 -2.82 18.48
N ILE A 61 7.74 -2.80 17.84
CA ILE A 61 6.77 -1.70 17.98
C ILE A 61 6.24 -1.68 19.41
N CYS A 62 5.85 -2.83 19.95
CA CYS A 62 5.33 -2.93 21.31
C CYS A 62 6.32 -2.45 22.38
N SER A 63 7.63 -2.52 22.15
CA SER A 63 8.63 -1.99 23.08
C SER A 63 8.59 -0.46 23.24
N TYR A 64 7.85 0.24 22.39
CA TYR A 64 7.60 1.69 22.48
C TYR A 64 6.24 2.05 23.06
N LYS A 65 5.47 1.07 23.54
CA LYS A 65 4.20 1.36 24.24
C LYS A 65 4.46 2.10 25.54
N THR A 66 3.73 3.17 25.76
CA THR A 66 3.76 3.99 26.97
C THR A 66 2.35 4.25 27.45
N ASN A 67 2.19 4.70 28.70
CA ASN A 67 0.89 5.05 29.27
C ASN A 67 0.24 6.30 28.64
N VAL A 68 1.01 7.06 27.88
CA VAL A 68 0.56 8.27 27.19
C VAL A 68 0.91 8.17 25.71
N LYS A 69 -0.03 8.48 24.83
CA LYS A 69 0.26 8.52 23.38
C LYS A 69 1.27 9.62 23.07
N GLU A 70 2.48 9.24 22.71
CA GLU A 70 3.55 10.16 22.29
C GLU A 70 4.31 9.70 21.05
N THR A 71 3.98 8.50 20.56
CA THR A 71 4.63 7.89 19.38
C THR A 71 3.63 7.75 18.23
N LEU A 72 4.02 8.22 17.03
CA LEU A 72 3.28 8.05 15.79
C LEU A 72 3.81 6.83 15.04
N LEU A 73 2.93 5.90 14.64
CA LEU A 73 3.24 4.82 13.70
C LEU A 73 2.92 5.29 12.28
N PHE A 74 3.92 5.30 11.39
CA PHE A 74 3.73 5.76 10.02
C PHE A 74 4.26 4.75 9.01
N PRO A 75 3.37 4.11 8.20
CA PRO A 75 3.78 3.18 7.15
C PRO A 75 4.20 3.92 5.89
N THR A 76 5.12 3.33 5.12
CA THR A 76 5.61 3.90 3.87
C THR A 76 5.40 2.98 2.65
N ASN A 77 4.72 1.87 2.83
CA ASN A 77 4.32 0.93 1.76
C ASN A 77 3.07 0.15 2.13
N ASP A 78 2.47 -0.52 1.15
CA ASP A 78 1.21 -1.25 1.30
C ASP A 78 1.32 -2.40 2.33
N GLU A 79 2.44 -3.13 2.36
CA GLU A 79 2.67 -4.21 3.32
C GLU A 79 2.61 -3.71 4.78
N MET A 80 3.19 -2.55 5.06
CA MET A 80 3.15 -1.94 6.38
C MET A 80 1.78 -1.35 6.71
N ILE A 81 1.03 -0.92 5.72
CA ILE A 81 -0.38 -0.52 5.89
C ILE A 81 -1.21 -1.74 6.30
N GLU A 82 -1.09 -2.86 5.59
CA GLU A 82 -1.78 -4.11 5.93
C GLU A 82 -1.42 -4.60 7.34
N PHE A 83 -0.15 -4.54 7.69
CA PHE A 83 0.32 -4.86 9.04
C PHE A 83 -0.35 -3.97 10.10
N LEU A 84 -0.38 -2.66 9.90
CA LEU A 84 -1.03 -1.74 10.84
C LEU A 84 -2.55 -1.92 10.91
N VAL A 85 -3.21 -2.26 9.81
CA VAL A 85 -4.64 -2.60 9.78
C VAL A 85 -4.91 -3.84 10.61
N LYS A 86 -4.09 -4.89 10.50
CA LYS A 86 -4.22 -6.14 11.26
C LYS A 86 -4.19 -5.93 12.77
N TYR A 87 -3.39 -4.99 13.24
CA TYR A 87 -3.20 -4.69 14.67
C TYR A 87 -3.79 -3.34 15.07
N TYR A 88 -4.71 -2.79 14.27
CA TYR A 88 -5.17 -1.40 14.40
C TYR A 88 -5.75 -1.10 15.78
N ASP A 89 -6.69 -1.89 16.27
CA ASP A 89 -7.40 -1.62 17.52
C ASP A 89 -6.43 -1.59 18.69
N GLU A 90 -5.53 -2.58 18.76
CA GLU A 90 -4.53 -2.67 19.82
C GLU A 90 -3.53 -1.50 19.77
N PHE A 91 -3.00 -1.18 18.59
CA PHE A 91 -2.03 -0.10 18.45
C PHE A 91 -2.67 1.27 18.64
N ASN A 92 -3.91 1.45 18.21
CA ASN A 92 -4.61 2.70 18.38
C ASN A 92 -4.92 3.05 19.84
N GLU A 93 -4.80 2.13 20.78
CA GLU A 93 -4.91 2.44 22.21
C GLU A 93 -3.71 3.25 22.72
N THR A 94 -2.51 2.95 22.23
CA THR A 94 -1.25 3.47 22.77
C THR A 94 -0.44 4.34 21.81
N PHE A 95 -0.70 4.26 20.51
CA PHE A 95 0.00 5.02 19.47
C PHE A 95 -0.93 5.98 18.73
N TYR A 96 -0.37 7.02 18.16
CA TYR A 96 -1.01 7.75 17.08
C TYR A 96 -0.86 6.95 15.79
N MET A 97 -1.94 6.77 15.04
CA MET A 97 -1.93 5.99 13.81
C MET A 97 -1.75 6.90 12.60
N GLY A 98 -0.71 6.64 11.80
CA GLY A 98 -0.47 7.33 10.52
C GLY A 98 -1.31 6.78 9.35
N ILE A 99 -2.37 6.03 9.66
CA ILE A 99 -3.37 5.53 8.73
C ILE A 99 -4.77 5.85 9.24
N PRO A 100 -5.76 5.98 8.36
CA PRO A 100 -7.16 6.07 8.77
C PRO A 100 -7.65 4.72 9.33
N LYS A 101 -8.92 4.68 9.75
CA LYS A 101 -9.56 3.44 10.22
C LYS A 101 -9.52 2.35 9.14
N PRO A 102 -9.50 1.05 9.54
CA PRO A 102 -9.40 -0.09 8.62
C PRO A 102 -10.41 -0.08 7.49
N GLU A 103 -11.65 0.34 7.74
CA GLU A 103 -12.70 0.41 6.71
C GLU A 103 -12.34 1.39 5.59
N THR A 104 -11.73 2.54 5.95
CA THR A 104 -11.25 3.52 4.99
C THR A 104 -10.04 3.01 4.21
N VAL A 105 -9.12 2.32 4.89
CA VAL A 105 -7.98 1.70 4.22
C VAL A 105 -8.46 0.67 3.19
N THR A 106 -9.37 -0.22 3.57
CA THR A 106 -9.94 -1.24 2.68
C THR A 106 -10.63 -0.63 1.46
N LEU A 107 -11.33 0.50 1.65
CA LEU A 107 -11.97 1.21 0.55
C LEU A 107 -10.95 1.67 -0.52
N PHE A 108 -9.76 2.12 -0.11
CA PHE A 108 -8.76 2.66 -1.03
C PHE A 108 -7.69 1.65 -1.46
N SER A 109 -7.53 0.54 -0.76
CA SER A 109 -6.57 -0.52 -1.11
C SER A 109 -7.02 -1.33 -2.33
N ASP A 110 -8.30 -1.62 -2.47
CA ASP A 110 -8.88 -2.26 -3.66
C ASP A 110 -9.42 -1.20 -4.62
N LYS A 111 -8.87 -1.16 -5.84
CA LYS A 111 -9.27 -0.21 -6.86
C LYS A 111 -10.74 -0.33 -7.28
N ARG A 112 -11.31 -1.54 -7.21
CA ARG A 112 -12.75 -1.76 -7.48
C ARG A 112 -13.61 -1.02 -6.47
N ASN A 113 -13.27 -1.13 -5.19
CA ASN A 113 -13.99 -0.44 -4.13
C ASN A 113 -13.86 1.07 -4.26
N THR A 114 -12.64 1.56 -4.56
CA THR A 114 -12.38 2.98 -4.78
C THR A 114 -13.22 3.55 -5.91
N TYR A 115 -13.21 2.92 -7.08
CA TYR A 115 -13.95 3.43 -8.25
C TYR A 115 -15.46 3.33 -8.06
N ARG A 116 -15.97 2.22 -7.50
CA ARG A 116 -17.41 2.11 -7.14
C ARG A 116 -17.84 3.18 -6.15
N PHE A 117 -16.98 3.49 -5.18
CA PHE A 117 -17.22 4.59 -4.25
C PHE A 117 -17.26 5.95 -4.97
N CYS A 118 -16.33 6.20 -5.89
CA CYS A 118 -16.29 7.42 -6.70
C CYS A 118 -17.56 7.56 -7.55
N GLU A 119 -17.95 6.51 -8.26
CA GLU A 119 -19.17 6.47 -9.09
C GLU A 119 -20.42 6.78 -8.25
N LYS A 120 -20.57 6.10 -7.11
CA LYS A 120 -21.71 6.31 -6.19
C LYS A 120 -21.79 7.74 -5.66
N ASN A 121 -20.66 8.40 -5.50
CA ASN A 121 -20.57 9.75 -4.94
C ASN A 121 -20.35 10.85 -6.00
N HIS A 122 -20.51 10.52 -7.29
CA HIS A 122 -20.33 11.44 -8.42
C HIS A 122 -18.94 12.11 -8.44
N ILE A 123 -17.92 11.39 -7.98
CA ILE A 123 -16.51 11.82 -8.04
C ILE A 123 -15.94 11.34 -9.37
N ALA A 124 -15.30 12.23 -10.11
CA ALA A 124 -14.68 11.89 -11.39
C ALA A 124 -13.63 10.79 -11.21
N CYS A 125 -13.79 9.69 -11.92
CA CYS A 125 -12.87 8.55 -11.93
C CYS A 125 -12.80 7.93 -13.32
N PRO A 126 -11.78 7.13 -13.63
CA PRO A 126 -11.71 6.40 -14.89
C PRO A 126 -12.91 5.47 -15.03
N HIS A 127 -13.54 5.47 -16.22
CA HIS A 127 -14.53 4.44 -16.53
C HIS A 127 -13.88 3.06 -16.44
N SER A 128 -14.47 2.14 -15.69
CA SER A 128 -13.85 0.87 -15.33
C SER A 128 -14.85 -0.28 -15.42
N TRP A 129 -14.37 -1.40 -15.95
CA TRP A 129 -15.11 -2.65 -16.05
C TRP A 129 -14.47 -3.69 -15.14
N TYR A 130 -15.25 -4.62 -14.61
CA TYR A 130 -14.81 -5.60 -13.62
C TYR A 130 -15.22 -7.01 -14.08
N PRO A 131 -14.58 -7.54 -15.13
CA PRO A 131 -14.91 -8.88 -15.64
C PRO A 131 -14.49 -9.95 -14.63
N ASP A 132 -15.38 -10.91 -14.42
CA ASP A 132 -15.08 -12.11 -13.62
C ASP A 132 -14.69 -13.30 -14.50
N THR A 133 -15.07 -13.27 -15.79
CA THR A 133 -14.79 -14.36 -16.77
C THR A 133 -14.15 -13.81 -18.06
N ILE A 134 -13.57 -14.70 -18.85
CA ILE A 134 -13.06 -14.34 -20.19
C ILE A 134 -14.20 -13.98 -21.14
N GLU A 135 -15.37 -14.56 -20.96
CA GLU A 135 -16.57 -14.25 -21.71
C GLU A 135 -17.01 -12.80 -21.46
N ASP A 136 -16.95 -12.33 -20.20
CA ASP A 136 -17.21 -10.93 -19.88
C ASP A 136 -16.20 -9.98 -20.55
N VAL A 137 -14.91 -10.39 -20.58
CA VAL A 137 -13.85 -9.64 -21.28
C VAL A 137 -14.18 -9.51 -22.78
N LYS A 138 -14.69 -10.58 -23.41
CA LYS A 138 -15.05 -10.54 -24.84
C LYS A 138 -16.21 -9.57 -25.11
N GLN A 139 -17.22 -9.55 -24.24
CA GLN A 139 -18.34 -8.61 -24.33
C GLN A 139 -17.86 -7.16 -24.17
N ILE A 140 -17.09 -6.89 -23.10
CA ILE A 140 -16.49 -5.58 -22.84
C ILE A 140 -15.61 -5.12 -24.03
N ALA A 141 -14.86 -6.05 -24.63
CA ALA A 141 -13.97 -5.75 -25.75
C ALA A 141 -14.71 -5.25 -27.02
N ASP A 142 -16.01 -5.50 -27.13
CA ASP A 142 -16.85 -4.98 -28.22
C ASP A 142 -17.44 -3.58 -27.93
N GLU A 143 -17.44 -3.17 -26.67
CA GLU A 143 -18.11 -1.94 -26.22
C GLU A 143 -17.14 -0.80 -25.90
N VAL A 144 -15.85 -1.13 -25.67
CA VAL A 144 -14.89 -0.13 -25.18
C VAL A 144 -14.22 0.64 -26.32
N ASP A 145 -13.93 1.91 -26.02
CA ASP A 145 -13.05 2.73 -26.85
C ASP A 145 -11.58 2.42 -26.53
N TYR A 146 -10.79 2.11 -27.54
CA TYR A 146 -9.37 1.82 -27.39
C TYR A 146 -8.50 3.09 -27.48
N PRO A 147 -7.36 3.17 -26.76
CA PRO A 147 -6.73 2.10 -25.97
C PRO A 147 -7.32 1.95 -24.55
N VAL A 148 -7.34 0.71 -24.04
CA VAL A 148 -7.71 0.39 -22.67
C VAL A 148 -6.51 -0.14 -21.87
N ILE A 149 -6.65 -0.17 -20.54
CA ILE A 149 -5.61 -0.67 -19.62
C ILE A 149 -6.16 -1.77 -18.74
N ILE A 150 -5.54 -2.96 -18.78
CA ILE A 150 -5.78 -4.02 -17.81
C ILE A 150 -4.92 -3.77 -16.57
N LYS A 151 -5.56 -3.75 -15.41
CA LYS A 151 -4.89 -3.64 -14.09
C LYS A 151 -5.41 -4.73 -13.17
N PRO A 152 -4.59 -5.28 -12.26
CA PRO A 152 -5.09 -6.13 -11.20
C PRO A 152 -5.87 -5.29 -10.18
N SER A 153 -6.83 -5.91 -9.51
CA SER A 153 -7.50 -5.29 -8.35
C SER A 153 -6.53 -5.14 -7.18
N ILE A 154 -5.68 -6.15 -6.95
CA ILE A 154 -4.63 -6.18 -5.93
C ILE A 154 -3.26 -6.24 -6.61
N MET A 155 -2.39 -5.28 -6.33
CA MET A 155 -1.17 -5.04 -7.10
C MET A 155 0.00 -6.02 -6.80
N TYR A 156 0.19 -6.39 -5.53
CA TYR A 156 1.43 -7.03 -5.06
C TYR A 156 1.75 -8.35 -5.77
N SER A 157 0.83 -9.29 -5.77
CA SER A 157 1.02 -10.61 -6.38
C SER A 157 1.13 -10.55 -7.91
N PHE A 158 0.41 -9.64 -8.54
CA PHE A 158 0.43 -9.45 -9.99
C PHE A 158 1.80 -8.96 -10.48
N HIS A 159 2.39 -7.97 -9.83
CA HIS A 159 3.71 -7.45 -10.21
C HIS A 159 4.81 -8.51 -10.09
N LYS A 160 4.73 -9.36 -9.07
CA LYS A 160 5.67 -10.47 -8.87
C LYS A 160 5.61 -11.50 -10.00
N LEU A 161 4.42 -11.76 -10.55
CA LEU A 161 4.22 -12.75 -11.63
C LEU A 161 4.55 -12.21 -13.03
N PHE A 162 4.22 -10.94 -13.30
CA PHE A 162 4.28 -10.37 -14.65
C PHE A 162 5.38 -9.31 -14.84
N GLY A 163 6.06 -8.87 -13.78
CA GLY A 163 7.07 -7.80 -13.83
C GLY A 163 6.51 -6.43 -14.24
N LYS A 164 5.18 -6.31 -14.39
CA LYS A 164 4.48 -5.10 -14.84
C LYS A 164 3.31 -4.79 -13.91
N LYS A 165 2.98 -3.52 -13.80
CA LYS A 165 1.85 -3.05 -12.98
C LYS A 165 0.53 -3.00 -13.75
N ALA A 166 0.58 -2.98 -15.08
CA ALA A 166 -0.58 -2.90 -15.96
C ALA A 166 -0.20 -3.28 -17.39
N PHE A 167 -1.19 -3.60 -18.21
CA PHE A 167 -1.03 -3.83 -19.64
C PHE A 167 -1.93 -2.87 -20.42
N ARG A 168 -1.35 -2.12 -21.35
CA ARG A 168 -2.09 -1.35 -22.33
C ARG A 168 -2.48 -2.25 -23.49
N CYS A 169 -3.74 -2.17 -23.91
CA CYS A 169 -4.30 -2.89 -25.07
C CYS A 169 -4.81 -1.86 -26.06
N ASN A 170 -4.33 -1.94 -27.29
CA ASN A 170 -4.65 -0.95 -28.33
C ASN A 170 -5.84 -1.36 -29.20
N ASP A 171 -6.27 -2.61 -29.13
CA ASP A 171 -7.40 -3.18 -29.85
C ASP A 171 -8.02 -4.38 -29.10
N LYS A 172 -9.14 -4.86 -29.65
CA LYS A 172 -9.92 -6.00 -29.13
C LYS A 172 -9.08 -7.29 -29.02
N ASN A 173 -8.30 -7.59 -30.05
CA ASN A 173 -7.53 -8.84 -30.10
C ASN A 173 -6.45 -8.85 -29.02
N GLU A 174 -5.76 -7.71 -28.85
CA GLU A 174 -4.74 -7.54 -27.81
C GLU A 174 -5.37 -7.64 -26.40
N LEU A 175 -6.55 -7.06 -26.18
CA LEU A 175 -7.26 -7.16 -24.92
C LEU A 175 -7.60 -8.61 -24.56
N ILE A 176 -8.23 -9.34 -25.46
CA ILE A 176 -8.63 -10.75 -25.25
C ILE A 176 -7.40 -11.65 -25.03
N LEU A 177 -6.36 -11.47 -25.85
CA LEU A 177 -5.13 -12.26 -25.76
C LEU A 177 -4.46 -12.05 -24.39
N ARG A 178 -4.29 -10.80 -23.95
CA ARG A 178 -3.66 -10.47 -22.67
C ARG A 178 -4.49 -10.93 -21.48
N ALA A 179 -5.81 -10.69 -21.49
CA ALA A 179 -6.69 -11.14 -20.42
C ALA A 179 -6.66 -12.68 -20.28
N THR A 180 -6.70 -13.41 -21.39
CA THR A 180 -6.61 -14.88 -21.37
C THR A 180 -5.26 -15.36 -20.81
N ALA A 181 -4.17 -14.70 -21.17
CA ALA A 181 -2.84 -15.04 -20.64
C ALA A 181 -2.71 -14.74 -19.13
N ILE A 182 -3.37 -13.68 -18.67
CA ILE A 182 -3.42 -13.32 -17.25
C ILE A 182 -4.25 -14.36 -16.48
N ALA A 183 -5.46 -14.65 -16.92
CA ALA A 183 -6.37 -15.59 -16.24
C ALA A 183 -5.78 -16.99 -16.06
N LYS A 184 -4.89 -17.44 -16.95
CA LYS A 184 -4.18 -18.72 -16.83
C LYS A 184 -3.16 -18.76 -15.71
N ARG A 185 -2.65 -17.61 -15.25
CA ARG A 185 -1.55 -17.49 -14.27
C ARG A 185 -1.98 -16.82 -12.98
N PHE A 186 -3.08 -16.12 -13.03
CA PHE A 186 -3.60 -15.29 -11.93
C PHE A 186 -5.12 -15.47 -11.90
N PRO A 187 -5.58 -16.60 -11.32
CA PRO A 187 -7.01 -16.93 -11.23
C PRO A 187 -7.76 -16.03 -10.26
#